data_d64bcce5f3ea3057614587dc9f59c287
#
_entry.id   d64bcce5f3ea3057614587dc9f59c287
#
_cell.length_a   1.000
_cell.length_b   1.000
_cell.length_c   1.000
_cell.angle_alpha   90.00
_cell.angle_beta   90.00
_cell.angle_gamma   90.00
#
_symmetry.space_group_name_H-M   'P 1'
#
loop_
_entity.id
_entity.type
_entity.pdbx_description
1 polymer ?
#
loop_
_entity_poly.entity_id
_entity_poly.type
_entity_poly.pdbx_seq_one_letter_code
_entity_poly.pdbx_strand_id
1 'polypeptide(L)'
;MNFAYKAINETGAATNGIIEAETPGQAKDKLAAQGLIPVRVAARSGTSGLPLMERINMVLARVGTPDLIIFSKQFKTLFNAGIPMTRLMEILRDQTENPKLQQAATRIGEDIQAGNSLTEAFKAHPNIFSPLYCAMIQAGEASGRLTDVMDRLIYLLEHEHKVKSDIKSAMQYPVLVLITLAIAFVFLLTFVVPRFVGIFQKANIDLPLPTRICLGLHQWLIVYWPVSISIMAVFITGLYFYIKTPRGRYYKDLILLKIPVLGPVFEKGAMARFSAIFAILQSSGVSVLNTLDMLADTIGNSAIAREFENITQQLREGRGISGPLKSAKFFPPMVVNMVAIGEESGNLDDMLNQVSVHYDDEVEYAVGRMAEALGP
;
A
#
# COMPACT_ATOMS: atom_id res chain seq x y z
N MET A 1 36.83 0.72 -14.13
CA MET A 1 35.68 1.53 -14.61
C MET A 1 35.21 1.00 -15.95
N ASN A 2 33.89 1.00 -16.21
CA ASN A 2 33.35 0.53 -17.49
C ASN A 2 33.19 1.70 -18.46
N PHE A 3 33.75 1.55 -19.66
CA PHE A 3 33.67 2.52 -20.75
C PHE A 3 32.80 1.97 -21.88
N ALA A 4 31.76 2.73 -22.27
CA ALA A 4 31.01 2.45 -23.47
C ALA A 4 31.76 2.96 -24.70
N TYR A 5 31.95 2.13 -25.71
CA TYR A 5 32.65 2.51 -26.91
C TYR A 5 31.80 2.31 -28.17
N LYS A 6 32.07 3.15 -29.16
CA LYS A 6 31.68 2.96 -30.53
C LYS A 6 32.97 2.91 -31.36
N ALA A 7 33.22 1.79 -32.02
CA ALA A 7 34.40 1.53 -32.80
C ALA A 7 34.06 1.00 -34.20
N ILE A 8 34.99 1.11 -35.13
CA ILE A 8 34.88 0.57 -36.49
C ILE A 8 35.87 -0.56 -36.59
N ASN A 9 35.45 -1.73 -37.11
CA ASN A 9 36.32 -2.85 -37.40
C ASN A 9 37.04 -2.67 -38.73
N GLU A 10 37.99 -3.55 -39.05
CA GLU A 10 38.78 -3.52 -40.31
C GLU A 10 37.91 -3.58 -41.54
N THR A 11 36.70 -4.09 -41.49
CA THR A 11 35.75 -4.15 -42.59
C THR A 11 34.86 -2.91 -42.75
N GLY A 12 35.07 -1.88 -41.92
CA GLY A 12 34.30 -0.64 -41.96
C GLY A 12 32.95 -0.69 -41.21
N ALA A 13 32.61 -1.80 -40.56
CA ALA A 13 31.35 -1.93 -39.81
C ALA A 13 31.48 -1.30 -38.41
N ALA A 14 30.44 -0.55 -38.01
CA ALA A 14 30.37 0.06 -36.68
C ALA A 14 29.98 -0.98 -35.63
N THR A 15 30.82 -1.15 -34.61
CA THR A 15 30.55 -2.04 -33.46
C THR A 15 30.44 -1.21 -32.19
N ASN A 16 29.47 -1.51 -31.37
CA ASN A 16 29.26 -0.89 -30.07
C ASN A 16 29.44 -1.93 -28.95
N GLY A 17 30.08 -1.54 -27.85
CA GLY A 17 30.32 -2.45 -26.73
C GLY A 17 30.72 -1.74 -25.47
N ILE A 18 31.07 -2.52 -24.45
CA ILE A 18 31.56 -2.05 -23.15
C ILE A 18 32.95 -2.66 -22.94
N ILE A 19 33.90 -1.88 -22.51
CA ILE A 19 35.28 -2.31 -22.18
C ILE A 19 35.63 -1.84 -20.76
N GLU A 20 36.30 -2.71 -20.03
CA GLU A 20 36.78 -2.40 -18.69
C GLU A 20 38.18 -1.85 -18.72
N ALA A 21 38.36 -0.62 -18.20
CA ALA A 21 39.65 0.06 -18.13
C ALA A 21 39.71 1.03 -16.94
N GLU A 22 40.88 1.40 -16.51
CA GLU A 22 41.04 2.36 -15.40
C GLU A 22 40.97 3.81 -15.89
N THR A 23 41.40 4.06 -17.13
CA THR A 23 41.37 5.38 -17.75
C THR A 23 40.81 5.31 -19.18
N PRO A 24 40.29 6.44 -19.73
CA PRO A 24 39.85 6.49 -21.12
C PRO A 24 40.96 6.18 -22.14
N GLY A 25 42.20 6.45 -21.80
CA GLY A 25 43.38 6.13 -22.62
C GLY A 25 43.58 4.62 -22.73
N GLN A 26 43.62 3.92 -21.59
CA GLN A 26 43.71 2.46 -21.56
C GLN A 26 42.54 1.77 -22.30
N ALA A 27 41.35 2.34 -22.24
CA ALA A 27 40.18 1.80 -22.99
C ALA A 27 40.43 1.89 -24.51
N LYS A 28 41.03 2.98 -25.01
CA LYS A 28 41.37 3.15 -26.41
C LYS A 28 42.48 2.20 -26.84
N ASP A 29 43.50 2.02 -26.02
CA ASP A 29 44.62 1.12 -26.31
C ASP A 29 44.18 -0.34 -26.36
N LYS A 30 43.32 -0.75 -25.45
CA LYS A 30 42.74 -2.09 -25.46
C LYS A 30 41.87 -2.35 -26.69
N LEU A 31 41.10 -1.35 -27.15
CA LEU A 31 40.30 -1.45 -28.37
C LEU A 31 41.18 -1.51 -29.62
N ALA A 32 42.26 -0.72 -29.69
CA ALA A 32 43.21 -0.77 -30.76
C ALA A 32 43.92 -2.13 -30.84
N ALA A 33 44.28 -2.72 -29.69
CA ALA A 33 44.86 -4.07 -29.62
C ALA A 33 43.88 -5.19 -30.10
N GLN A 34 42.57 -4.93 -30.11
CA GLN A 34 41.53 -5.82 -30.65
C GLN A 34 41.22 -5.54 -32.13
N GLY A 35 41.97 -4.72 -32.84
CA GLY A 35 41.75 -4.34 -34.23
C GLY A 35 40.52 -3.42 -34.44
N LEU A 36 40.09 -2.76 -33.38
CA LEU A 36 38.93 -1.85 -33.40
C LEU A 36 39.39 -0.39 -33.34
N ILE A 37 38.99 0.42 -34.31
CA ILE A 37 39.32 1.87 -34.33
C ILE A 37 38.27 2.60 -33.50
N PRO A 38 38.60 3.13 -32.31
CA PRO A 38 37.65 3.78 -31.42
C PRO A 38 37.21 5.14 -31.98
N VAL A 39 35.93 5.29 -32.32
CA VAL A 39 35.33 6.55 -32.76
C VAL A 39 34.88 7.40 -31.55
N ARG A 40 34.38 6.75 -30.52
CA ARG A 40 33.92 7.40 -29.29
C ARG A 40 34.11 6.44 -28.11
N VAL A 41 34.78 6.92 -27.06
CA VAL A 41 34.90 6.22 -25.77
C VAL A 41 34.40 7.18 -24.69
N ALA A 42 33.36 6.78 -23.95
CA ALA A 42 32.81 7.58 -22.87
C ALA A 42 32.75 6.75 -21.58
N ALA A 43 33.20 7.35 -20.47
CA ALA A 43 33.07 6.73 -19.16
C ALA A 43 31.57 6.51 -18.85
N ARG A 44 31.20 5.28 -18.55
CA ARG A 44 29.85 4.95 -18.13
C ARG A 44 29.74 5.28 -16.65
N SER A 45 29.32 6.52 -16.32
CA SER A 45 28.89 6.86 -14.98
C SER A 45 27.68 5.99 -14.66
N GLY A 46 27.68 5.30 -13.53
CA GLY A 46 26.74 4.23 -13.16
C GLY A 46 25.24 4.57 -13.07
N THR A 47 24.73 5.58 -13.78
CA THR A 47 23.30 5.98 -13.69
C THR A 47 22.63 6.37 -15.02
N SER A 48 23.30 6.24 -16.17
CA SER A 48 22.71 6.71 -17.44
C SER A 48 22.77 5.68 -18.55
N GLY A 49 21.86 4.71 -18.53
CA GLY A 49 21.78 3.75 -19.62
C GLY A 49 20.66 2.71 -19.54
N LEU A 50 19.72 2.84 -18.59
CA LEU A 50 18.52 2.05 -18.68
C LEU A 50 17.70 2.54 -19.89
N PRO A 51 17.24 1.65 -20.79
CA PRO A 51 16.34 2.00 -21.88
C PRO A 51 15.14 2.76 -21.32
N LEU A 52 14.64 3.71 -22.08
CA LEU A 52 13.52 4.60 -21.65
C LEU A 52 12.36 3.79 -21.06
N MET A 53 12.12 2.61 -21.61
CA MET A 53 11.10 1.66 -21.18
C MET A 53 11.36 1.13 -19.74
N GLU A 54 12.60 0.83 -19.38
CA GLU A 54 12.96 0.39 -18.02
C GLU A 54 12.86 1.55 -17.02
N ARG A 55 13.18 2.77 -17.42
CA ARG A 55 12.98 3.98 -16.60
C ARG A 55 11.49 4.21 -16.34
N ILE A 56 10.66 4.09 -17.36
CA ILE A 56 9.19 4.20 -17.25
C ILE A 56 8.66 3.08 -16.34
N ASN A 57 9.09 1.84 -16.55
CA ASN A 57 8.71 0.71 -15.70
C ASN A 57 9.17 0.91 -14.24
N MET A 58 10.37 1.42 -14.01
CA MET A 58 10.87 1.72 -12.66
C MET A 58 10.07 2.83 -11.97
N VAL A 59 9.65 3.87 -12.71
CA VAL A 59 8.82 4.95 -12.14
C VAL A 59 7.41 4.45 -11.83
N LEU A 60 6.82 3.64 -12.73
CA LEU A 60 5.47 3.08 -12.60
C LEU A 60 5.41 1.86 -11.66
N ALA A 61 6.50 1.12 -11.47
CA ALA A 61 6.53 0.00 -10.55
C ALA A 61 6.13 0.47 -9.14
N ARG A 62 5.17 -0.19 -8.56
CA ARG A 62 4.76 0.01 -7.18
C ARG A 62 5.04 -1.27 -6.41
N VAL A 63 5.74 -1.16 -5.29
CA VAL A 63 5.94 -2.31 -4.40
C VAL A 63 4.61 -2.60 -3.71
N GLY A 64 4.09 -3.79 -3.94
CA GLY A 64 2.85 -4.27 -3.32
C GLY A 64 3.10 -4.98 -2.00
N THR A 65 2.04 -5.16 -1.20
CA THR A 65 2.12 -5.98 0.03
C THR A 65 2.57 -7.42 -0.26
N PRO A 66 2.12 -8.10 -1.35
CA PRO A 66 2.63 -9.43 -1.71
C PRO A 66 4.15 -9.47 -1.93
N ASP A 67 4.71 -8.44 -2.60
CA ASP A 67 6.16 -8.37 -2.84
C ASP A 67 6.93 -8.30 -1.51
N LEU A 68 6.43 -7.48 -0.56
CA LEU A 68 7.02 -7.35 0.77
C LEU A 68 6.91 -8.64 1.59
N ILE A 69 5.79 -9.36 1.50
CA ILE A 69 5.59 -10.64 2.18
C ILE A 69 6.64 -11.66 1.68
N ILE A 70 6.79 -11.81 0.36
CA ILE A 70 7.75 -12.74 -0.24
C ILE A 70 9.18 -12.34 0.16
N PHE A 71 9.52 -11.06 0.02
CA PHE A 71 10.82 -10.53 0.42
C PHE A 71 11.12 -10.81 1.90
N SER A 72 10.17 -10.55 2.80
CA SER A 72 10.34 -10.77 4.24
C SER A 72 10.48 -12.26 4.59
N LYS A 73 9.74 -13.14 3.93
CA LYS A 73 9.87 -14.61 4.10
C LYS A 73 11.23 -15.11 3.64
N GLN A 74 11.69 -14.67 2.50
CA GLN A 74 13.00 -15.02 1.96
C GLN A 74 14.10 -14.47 2.87
N PHE A 75 14.01 -13.21 3.30
CA PHE A 75 14.92 -12.60 4.26
C PHE A 75 15.05 -13.45 5.51
N LYS A 76 13.94 -13.77 6.17
CA LYS A 76 13.91 -14.61 7.39
C LYS A 76 14.54 -15.99 7.13
N THR A 77 14.19 -16.63 6.03
CA THR A 77 14.70 -17.97 5.69
C THR A 77 16.22 -17.98 5.53
N LEU A 78 16.75 -17.01 4.77
CA LEU A 78 18.18 -16.87 4.55
C LEU A 78 18.93 -16.47 5.83
N PHE A 79 18.34 -15.60 6.63
CA PHE A 79 18.89 -15.20 7.93
C PHE A 79 19.00 -16.40 8.89
N ASN A 80 17.95 -17.21 8.98
CA ASN A 80 17.93 -18.43 9.80
C ASN A 80 18.93 -19.50 9.33
N ALA A 81 19.25 -19.49 8.03
CA ALA A 81 20.28 -20.35 7.47
C ALA A 81 21.72 -19.88 7.84
N GLY A 82 21.86 -18.78 8.56
CA GLY A 82 23.14 -18.23 8.97
C GLY A 82 23.93 -17.55 7.84
N ILE A 83 23.25 -17.15 6.75
CA ILE A 83 23.91 -16.47 5.62
C ILE A 83 24.31 -15.05 6.06
N PRO A 84 25.57 -14.63 5.82
CA PRO A 84 26.01 -13.26 6.12
C PRO A 84 25.08 -12.22 5.48
N MET A 85 24.77 -11.14 6.19
CA MET A 85 23.76 -10.16 5.81
C MET A 85 24.00 -9.55 4.41
N THR A 86 25.24 -9.25 4.07
CA THR A 86 25.61 -8.72 2.74
C THR A 86 25.27 -9.71 1.63
N ARG A 87 25.61 -11.01 1.83
CA ARG A 87 25.30 -12.06 0.86
C ARG A 87 23.79 -12.34 0.77
N LEU A 88 23.10 -12.25 1.91
CA LEU A 88 21.65 -12.36 1.99
C LEU A 88 20.97 -11.28 1.11
N MET A 89 21.41 -10.03 1.20
CA MET A 89 20.88 -8.94 0.36
C MET A 89 21.14 -9.13 -1.12
N GLU A 90 22.31 -9.68 -1.50
CA GLU A 90 22.59 -10.04 -2.90
C GLU A 90 21.62 -11.10 -3.42
N ILE A 91 21.35 -12.17 -2.64
CA ILE A 91 20.41 -13.23 -3.02
C ILE A 91 19.01 -12.66 -3.15
N LEU A 92 18.56 -11.83 -2.20
CA LEU A 92 17.25 -11.18 -2.25
C LEU A 92 17.10 -10.28 -3.48
N ARG A 93 18.14 -9.51 -3.83
CA ARG A 93 18.17 -8.72 -5.06
C ARG A 93 17.92 -9.59 -6.28
N ASP A 94 18.62 -10.72 -6.38
CA ASP A 94 18.58 -11.59 -7.56
C ASP A 94 17.25 -12.37 -7.66
N GLN A 95 16.59 -12.62 -6.54
CA GLN A 95 15.29 -13.34 -6.48
C GLN A 95 14.08 -12.41 -6.56
N THR A 96 14.25 -11.11 -6.39
CA THR A 96 13.15 -10.14 -6.39
C THR A 96 12.80 -9.72 -7.82
N GLU A 97 11.53 -9.85 -8.20
CA GLU A 97 11.04 -9.44 -9.53
C GLU A 97 10.77 -7.93 -9.61
N ASN A 98 10.37 -7.31 -8.51
CA ASN A 98 10.03 -5.89 -8.46
C ASN A 98 11.29 -5.01 -8.52
N PRO A 99 11.47 -4.18 -9.57
CA PRO A 99 12.71 -3.43 -9.78
C PRO A 99 13.03 -2.41 -8.68
N LYS A 100 12.01 -1.84 -8.01
CA LYS A 100 12.22 -0.92 -6.88
C LYS A 100 12.71 -1.66 -5.64
N LEU A 101 12.15 -2.82 -5.37
CA LEU A 101 12.55 -3.65 -4.23
C LEU A 101 13.95 -4.25 -4.46
N GLN A 102 14.25 -4.63 -5.71
CA GLN A 102 15.60 -5.05 -6.14
C GLN A 102 16.63 -3.94 -5.91
N GLN A 103 16.31 -2.70 -6.29
CA GLN A 103 17.17 -1.56 -6.05
C GLN A 103 17.36 -1.28 -4.55
N ALA A 104 16.28 -1.40 -3.77
CA ALA A 104 16.36 -1.23 -2.32
C ALA A 104 17.26 -2.30 -1.68
N ALA A 105 17.10 -3.58 -2.05
CA ALA A 105 17.95 -4.66 -1.56
C ALA A 105 19.43 -4.42 -1.87
N THR A 106 19.75 -3.92 -3.07
CA THR A 106 21.13 -3.54 -3.45
C THR A 106 21.68 -2.46 -2.52
N ARG A 107 20.94 -1.37 -2.32
CA ARG A 107 21.39 -0.26 -1.47
C ARG A 107 21.50 -0.64 0.00
N ILE A 108 20.53 -1.42 0.51
CA ILE A 108 20.59 -1.94 1.88
C ILE A 108 21.86 -2.79 2.06
N GLY A 109 22.20 -3.63 1.07
CA GLY A 109 23.45 -4.41 1.10
C GLY A 109 24.70 -3.53 1.12
N GLU A 110 24.75 -2.47 0.32
CA GLU A 110 25.82 -1.48 0.28
C GLU A 110 25.94 -0.73 1.62
N ASP A 111 24.83 -0.29 2.21
CA ASP A 111 24.80 0.42 3.49
C ASP A 111 25.31 -0.46 4.64
N ILE A 112 24.90 -1.73 4.68
CA ILE A 112 25.38 -2.71 5.67
C ILE A 112 26.88 -2.96 5.48
N GLN A 113 27.35 -3.07 4.25
CA GLN A 113 28.78 -3.23 3.95
C GLN A 113 29.61 -2.01 4.36
N ALA A 114 29.00 -0.81 4.31
CA ALA A 114 29.60 0.43 4.80
C ALA A 114 29.61 0.55 6.33
N GLY A 115 28.98 -0.38 7.06
CA GLY A 115 28.95 -0.43 8.52
C GLY A 115 27.71 0.21 9.16
N ASN A 116 26.69 0.60 8.37
CA ASN A 116 25.43 1.09 8.90
C ASN A 116 24.63 -0.06 9.53
N SER A 117 23.81 0.26 10.54
CA SER A 117 22.91 -0.73 11.13
C SER A 117 21.84 -1.20 10.13
N LEU A 118 21.28 -2.39 10.35
CA LEU A 118 20.19 -2.91 9.54
C LEU A 118 19.00 -1.95 9.56
N THR A 119 18.68 -1.42 10.73
CA THR A 119 17.61 -0.43 10.93
C THR A 119 17.78 0.83 10.09
N GLU A 120 19.01 1.40 10.07
CA GLU A 120 19.30 2.61 9.28
C GLU A 120 19.20 2.35 7.80
N ALA A 121 19.73 1.22 7.32
CA ALA A 121 19.63 0.81 5.93
C ALA A 121 18.19 0.66 5.44
N PHE A 122 17.29 0.07 6.26
CA PHE A 122 15.86 -0.04 5.91
C PHE A 122 15.14 1.32 5.97
N LYS A 123 15.44 2.17 6.96
CA LYS A 123 14.86 3.52 7.12
C LYS A 123 15.20 4.45 5.94
N ALA A 124 16.28 4.20 5.21
CA ALA A 124 16.64 4.95 4.01
C ALA A 124 15.63 4.77 2.85
N HIS A 125 14.72 3.79 2.95
CA HIS A 125 13.72 3.47 1.92
C HIS A 125 12.26 3.62 2.40
N PRO A 126 11.80 4.82 2.85
CA PRO A 126 10.48 5.01 3.47
C PRO A 126 9.31 4.79 2.51
N ASN A 127 9.55 4.84 1.19
CA ASN A 127 8.53 4.56 0.17
C ASN A 127 8.23 3.07 -0.02
N ILE A 128 9.07 2.18 0.54
CA ILE A 128 8.96 0.73 0.44
C ILE A 128 8.66 0.14 1.82
N PHE A 129 9.45 0.46 2.82
CA PHE A 129 9.33 -0.05 4.18
C PHE A 129 8.62 0.98 5.07
N SER A 130 7.48 0.58 5.61
CA SER A 130 6.69 1.44 6.49
C SER A 130 7.42 1.72 7.81
N PRO A 131 7.03 2.78 8.55
CA PRO A 131 7.57 3.05 9.89
C PRO A 131 7.47 1.83 10.82
N LEU A 132 6.33 1.11 10.76
CA LEU A 132 6.15 -0.14 11.51
C LEU A 132 7.17 -1.21 11.12
N TYR A 133 7.39 -1.43 9.81
CA TYR A 133 8.39 -2.37 9.32
C TYR A 133 9.78 -2.06 9.89
N CYS A 134 10.20 -0.80 9.79
CA CYS A 134 11.50 -0.35 10.30
C CYS A 134 11.61 -0.46 11.83
N ALA A 135 10.53 -0.19 12.55
CA ALA A 135 10.50 -0.34 14.00
C ALA A 135 10.60 -1.80 14.45
N MET A 136 9.95 -2.70 13.73
CA MET A 136 10.06 -4.14 13.98
C MET A 136 11.50 -4.63 13.72
N ILE A 137 12.13 -4.20 12.62
CA ILE A 137 13.55 -4.51 12.38
C ILE A 137 14.41 -3.95 13.51
N GLN A 138 14.19 -2.72 13.96
CA GLN A 138 14.92 -2.09 15.06
C GLN A 138 14.78 -2.88 16.37
N ALA A 139 13.58 -3.33 16.71
CA ALA A 139 13.33 -4.15 17.89
C ALA A 139 14.06 -5.52 17.80
N GLY A 140 14.02 -6.15 16.62
CA GLY A 140 14.71 -7.40 16.35
C GLY A 140 16.23 -7.28 16.41
N GLU A 141 16.79 -6.21 15.86
CA GLU A 141 18.23 -5.92 15.87
C GLU A 141 18.71 -5.64 17.30
N ALA A 142 18.00 -4.77 18.04
CA ALA A 142 18.36 -4.39 19.40
C ALA A 142 18.24 -5.57 20.41
N SER A 143 17.27 -6.46 20.23
CA SER A 143 17.06 -7.61 21.12
C SER A 143 17.84 -8.87 20.69
N GLY A 144 18.43 -8.88 19.49
CA GLY A 144 19.05 -10.07 18.89
C GLY A 144 18.03 -11.15 18.48
N ARG A 145 16.72 -10.84 18.45
CA ARG A 145 15.62 -11.77 18.15
C ARG A 145 14.96 -11.45 16.80
N LEU A 146 15.80 -11.17 15.80
CA LEU A 146 15.31 -10.72 14.48
C LEU A 146 14.38 -11.74 13.83
N THR A 147 14.65 -13.03 14.01
CA THR A 147 13.80 -14.13 13.49
C THR A 147 12.37 -14.05 14.04
N ASP A 148 12.22 -13.94 15.36
CA ASP A 148 10.90 -13.90 16.01
C ASP A 148 10.11 -12.66 15.59
N VAL A 149 10.81 -11.54 15.49
CA VAL A 149 10.21 -10.28 15.04
C VAL A 149 9.80 -10.35 13.58
N MET A 150 10.62 -10.97 12.72
CA MET A 150 10.27 -11.19 11.31
C MET A 150 9.05 -12.09 11.14
N ASP A 151 8.90 -13.13 11.96
CA ASP A 151 7.70 -13.98 11.94
C ASP A 151 6.43 -13.18 12.22
N ARG A 152 6.48 -12.34 13.23
CA ARG A 152 5.35 -11.47 13.59
C ARG A 152 5.06 -10.41 12.51
N LEU A 153 6.10 -9.86 11.93
CA LEU A 153 5.96 -8.89 10.83
C LEU A 153 5.33 -9.54 9.59
N ILE A 154 5.78 -10.74 9.21
CA ILE A 154 5.21 -11.50 8.11
C ILE A 154 3.74 -11.80 8.38
N TYR A 155 3.41 -12.28 9.58
CA TYR A 155 2.02 -12.52 10.00
C TYR A 155 1.15 -11.28 9.83
N LEU A 156 1.61 -10.12 10.31
CA LEU A 156 0.88 -8.84 10.13
C LEU A 156 0.65 -8.47 8.67
N LEU A 157 1.70 -8.58 7.84
CA LEU A 157 1.60 -8.27 6.40
C LEU A 157 0.63 -9.22 5.69
N GLU A 158 0.68 -10.51 5.99
CA GLU A 158 -0.22 -11.53 5.42
C GLU A 158 -1.67 -11.28 5.85
N HIS A 159 -1.87 -11.04 7.15
CA HIS A 159 -3.19 -10.75 7.70
C HIS A 159 -3.79 -9.48 7.07
N GLU A 160 -3.02 -8.39 7.02
CA GLU A 160 -3.46 -7.14 6.38
C GLU A 160 -3.78 -7.33 4.89
N HIS A 161 -2.99 -8.15 4.20
CA HIS A 161 -3.23 -8.49 2.80
C HIS A 161 -4.51 -9.31 2.63
N LYS A 162 -4.72 -10.33 3.49
CA LYS A 162 -5.92 -11.18 3.50
C LYS A 162 -7.17 -10.32 3.68
N VAL A 163 -7.23 -9.51 4.75
CA VAL A 163 -8.40 -8.66 5.03
C VAL A 163 -8.70 -7.72 3.85
N LYS A 164 -7.69 -7.07 3.28
CA LYS A 164 -7.88 -6.22 2.09
C LYS A 164 -8.39 -7.00 0.88
N SER A 165 -7.88 -8.20 0.66
CA SER A 165 -8.31 -9.10 -0.41
C SER A 165 -9.75 -9.55 -0.24
N ASP A 166 -10.14 -9.91 0.97
CA ASP A 166 -11.48 -10.39 1.30
C ASP A 166 -12.52 -9.26 1.12
N ILE A 167 -12.22 -8.04 1.60
CA ILE A 167 -13.06 -6.86 1.34
C ILE A 167 -13.19 -6.61 -0.17
N LYS A 168 -12.09 -6.66 -0.92
CA LYS A 168 -12.11 -6.46 -2.37
C LYS A 168 -12.96 -7.52 -3.08
N SER A 169 -12.82 -8.77 -2.69
CA SER A 169 -13.58 -9.90 -3.25
C SER A 169 -15.06 -9.76 -2.95
N ALA A 170 -15.43 -9.42 -1.71
CA ALA A 170 -16.82 -9.17 -1.31
C ALA A 170 -17.47 -8.01 -2.08
N MET A 171 -16.70 -6.98 -2.43
CA MET A 171 -17.17 -5.83 -3.22
C MET A 171 -17.28 -6.12 -4.73
N GLN A 172 -16.72 -7.20 -5.23
CA GLN A 172 -16.68 -7.49 -6.68
C GLN A 172 -18.10 -7.71 -7.24
N TYR A 173 -18.91 -8.51 -6.57
CA TYR A 173 -20.28 -8.79 -7.00
C TYR A 173 -21.19 -7.53 -6.98
N PRO A 174 -21.28 -6.75 -5.90
CA PRO A 174 -22.05 -5.50 -5.87
C PRO A 174 -21.65 -4.51 -6.97
N VAL A 175 -20.36 -4.34 -7.19
CA VAL A 175 -19.86 -3.45 -8.24
C VAL A 175 -20.28 -3.94 -9.64
N LEU A 176 -20.18 -5.24 -9.90
CA LEU A 176 -20.59 -5.83 -11.16
C LEU A 176 -22.11 -5.61 -11.40
N VAL A 177 -22.94 -5.85 -10.39
CA VAL A 177 -24.39 -5.64 -10.48
C VAL A 177 -24.72 -4.18 -10.74
N LEU A 178 -24.11 -3.24 -10.03
CA LEU A 178 -24.33 -1.80 -10.23
C LEU A 178 -23.92 -1.36 -11.64
N ILE A 179 -22.80 -1.85 -12.16
CA ILE A 179 -22.35 -1.55 -13.54
C ILE A 179 -23.36 -2.10 -14.55
N THR A 180 -23.80 -3.34 -14.38
CA THR A 180 -24.80 -3.97 -15.29
C THR A 180 -26.12 -3.21 -15.25
N LEU A 181 -26.60 -2.83 -14.08
CA LEU A 181 -27.82 -2.05 -13.90
C LEU A 181 -27.69 -0.66 -14.56
N ALA A 182 -26.55 0.02 -14.38
CA ALA A 182 -26.30 1.30 -15.02
C ALA A 182 -26.29 1.19 -16.56
N ILE A 183 -25.66 0.15 -17.12
CA ILE A 183 -25.66 -0.12 -18.56
C ILE A 183 -27.11 -0.38 -19.04
N ALA A 184 -27.85 -1.23 -18.35
CA ALA A 184 -29.25 -1.54 -18.68
C ALA A 184 -30.13 -0.27 -18.63
N PHE A 185 -29.94 0.57 -17.62
CA PHE A 185 -30.67 1.83 -17.49
C PHE A 185 -30.38 2.81 -18.64
N VAL A 186 -29.11 2.99 -18.99
CA VAL A 186 -28.72 3.81 -20.14
C VAL A 186 -29.28 3.24 -21.44
N PHE A 187 -29.25 1.93 -21.63
CA PHE A 187 -29.86 1.27 -22.80
C PHE A 187 -31.37 1.52 -22.88
N LEU A 188 -32.09 1.35 -21.77
CA LEU A 188 -33.53 1.64 -21.71
C LEU A 188 -33.84 3.08 -22.06
N LEU A 189 -33.12 4.03 -21.49
CA LEU A 189 -33.30 5.46 -21.76
C LEU A 189 -33.01 5.83 -23.22
N THR A 190 -31.98 5.21 -23.81
CA THR A 190 -31.49 5.60 -25.14
C THR A 190 -32.26 4.92 -26.27
N PHE A 191 -32.66 3.67 -26.10
CA PHE A 191 -33.24 2.87 -27.16
C PHE A 191 -34.73 2.57 -26.98
N VAL A 192 -35.16 2.28 -25.75
CA VAL A 192 -36.54 1.82 -25.50
C VAL A 192 -37.48 3.02 -25.35
N VAL A 193 -37.17 3.96 -24.49
CA VAL A 193 -38.03 5.13 -24.19
C VAL A 193 -38.37 5.91 -25.46
N PRO A 194 -37.45 6.25 -26.38
CA PRO A 194 -37.79 7.00 -27.60
C PRO A 194 -38.75 6.26 -28.53
N ARG A 195 -38.67 4.94 -28.59
CA ARG A 195 -39.60 4.13 -29.41
C ARG A 195 -41.00 4.19 -28.87
N PHE A 196 -41.22 4.08 -27.57
CA PHE A 196 -42.53 4.21 -26.93
C PHE A 196 -43.07 5.62 -27.11
N VAL A 197 -42.26 6.65 -26.94
CA VAL A 197 -42.68 8.04 -27.14
C VAL A 197 -43.21 8.27 -28.57
N GLY A 198 -42.56 7.70 -29.59
CA GLY A 198 -43.01 7.80 -31.00
C GLY A 198 -44.38 7.17 -31.22
N ILE A 199 -44.75 6.12 -30.45
CA ILE A 199 -46.09 5.51 -30.51
C ILE A 199 -47.14 6.42 -29.86
N PHE A 200 -46.89 6.99 -28.71
CA PHE A 200 -47.78 7.91 -28.01
C PHE A 200 -48.03 9.19 -28.82
N GLN A 201 -46.99 9.72 -29.43
CA GLN A 201 -47.10 10.90 -30.31
C GLN A 201 -48.00 10.63 -31.54
N LYS A 202 -47.86 9.45 -32.19
CA LYS A 202 -48.69 9.04 -33.31
C LYS A 202 -50.14 8.85 -32.93
N ALA A 203 -50.41 8.46 -31.71
CA ALA A 203 -51.74 8.21 -31.15
C ALA A 203 -52.41 9.49 -30.61
N ASN A 204 -51.74 10.65 -30.62
CA ASN A 204 -52.16 11.92 -30.00
C ASN A 204 -52.52 11.76 -28.49
N ILE A 205 -51.83 10.90 -27.76
CA ILE A 205 -52.05 10.68 -26.34
C ILE A 205 -50.97 11.45 -25.55
N ASP A 206 -51.42 12.16 -24.52
CA ASP A 206 -50.51 12.87 -23.60
C ASP A 206 -49.59 11.89 -22.85
N LEU A 207 -48.30 12.22 -22.81
CA LEU A 207 -47.27 11.42 -22.16
C LEU A 207 -47.41 11.46 -20.62
N PRO A 208 -47.44 10.34 -19.94
CA PRO A 208 -47.40 10.28 -18.47
C PRO A 208 -46.15 10.98 -17.89
N LEU A 209 -46.30 11.55 -16.68
CA LEU A 209 -45.22 12.26 -15.99
C LEU A 209 -43.90 11.48 -15.92
N PRO A 210 -43.86 10.17 -15.57
CA PRO A 210 -42.60 9.41 -15.54
C PRO A 210 -41.91 9.36 -16.90
N THR A 211 -42.68 9.24 -18.01
CA THR A 211 -42.12 9.19 -19.36
C THR A 211 -41.56 10.53 -19.79
N ARG A 212 -42.19 11.66 -19.37
CA ARG A 212 -41.62 13.01 -19.59
C ARG A 212 -40.29 13.21 -18.88
N ILE A 213 -40.17 12.73 -17.63
CA ILE A 213 -38.89 12.76 -16.87
C ILE A 213 -37.81 11.94 -17.59
N CYS A 214 -38.14 10.72 -18.02
CA CYS A 214 -37.20 9.87 -18.78
C CYS A 214 -36.76 10.51 -20.10
N LEU A 215 -37.67 11.18 -20.79
CA LEU A 215 -37.34 11.96 -22.01
C LEU A 215 -36.42 13.13 -21.71
N GLY A 216 -36.69 13.89 -20.66
CA GLY A 216 -35.81 14.98 -20.22
C GLY A 216 -34.40 14.46 -19.91
N LEU A 217 -34.27 13.34 -19.21
CA LEU A 217 -33.02 12.65 -18.93
C LEU A 217 -32.33 12.15 -20.21
N HIS A 218 -33.08 11.59 -21.14
CA HIS A 218 -32.56 11.14 -22.43
C HIS A 218 -31.98 12.31 -23.26
N GLN A 219 -32.75 13.40 -23.39
CA GLN A 219 -32.30 14.61 -24.11
C GLN A 219 -31.07 15.21 -23.45
N TRP A 220 -31.06 15.27 -22.10
CA TRP A 220 -29.92 15.76 -21.35
C TRP A 220 -28.69 14.89 -21.56
N LEU A 221 -28.83 13.56 -21.55
CA LEU A 221 -27.75 12.60 -21.80
C LEU A 221 -27.17 12.75 -23.23
N ILE A 222 -28.02 12.91 -24.25
CA ILE A 222 -27.55 12.99 -25.64
C ILE A 222 -26.93 14.37 -25.97
N VAL A 223 -27.52 15.46 -25.48
CA VAL A 223 -27.06 16.81 -25.81
C VAL A 223 -25.86 17.20 -24.91
N TYR A 224 -25.92 16.88 -23.62
CA TYR A 224 -24.94 17.37 -22.64
C TYR A 224 -23.96 16.31 -22.16
N TRP A 225 -23.86 15.13 -22.82
CA TRP A 225 -22.93 14.09 -22.42
C TRP A 225 -21.46 14.56 -22.31
N PRO A 226 -20.91 15.43 -23.22
CA PRO A 226 -19.52 15.86 -23.08
C PRO A 226 -19.34 16.79 -21.87
N VAL A 227 -20.34 17.64 -21.62
CA VAL A 227 -20.36 18.56 -20.47
C VAL A 227 -20.47 17.77 -19.18
N SER A 228 -21.34 16.74 -19.14
CA SER A 228 -21.52 15.88 -17.99
C SER A 228 -20.27 15.10 -17.66
N ILE A 229 -19.60 14.54 -18.66
CA ILE A 229 -18.30 13.85 -18.47
C ILE A 229 -17.24 14.86 -17.99
N SER A 230 -17.20 16.06 -18.56
CA SER A 230 -16.24 17.08 -18.13
C SER A 230 -16.46 17.51 -16.67
N ILE A 231 -17.72 17.76 -16.28
CA ILE A 231 -18.08 18.10 -14.89
C ILE A 231 -17.73 16.92 -13.96
N MET A 232 -18.06 15.70 -14.35
CA MET A 232 -17.72 14.50 -13.58
C MET A 232 -16.20 14.33 -13.42
N ALA A 233 -15.43 14.55 -14.49
CA ALA A 233 -13.97 14.47 -14.44
C ALA A 233 -13.38 15.54 -13.52
N VAL A 234 -13.86 16.80 -13.61
CA VAL A 234 -13.45 17.90 -12.71
C VAL A 234 -13.82 17.57 -11.26
N PHE A 235 -15.04 17.06 -11.03
CA PHE A 235 -15.51 16.67 -9.69
C PHE A 235 -14.66 15.54 -9.11
N ILE A 236 -14.41 14.47 -9.87
CA ILE A 236 -13.56 13.32 -9.43
C ILE A 236 -12.14 13.81 -9.16
N THR A 237 -11.59 14.65 -10.03
CA THR A 237 -10.24 15.20 -9.86
C THR A 237 -10.18 16.10 -8.62
N GLY A 238 -11.15 16.99 -8.45
CA GLY A 238 -11.25 17.85 -7.27
C GLY A 238 -11.39 17.04 -5.97
N LEU A 239 -12.25 16.01 -5.97
CA LEU A 239 -12.43 15.10 -4.85
C LEU A 239 -11.15 14.31 -4.54
N TYR A 240 -10.44 13.84 -5.57
CA TYR A 240 -9.15 13.16 -5.42
C TYR A 240 -8.10 14.05 -4.75
N PHE A 241 -7.97 15.31 -5.19
CA PHE A 241 -7.05 16.25 -4.55
C PHE A 241 -7.50 16.62 -3.14
N TYR A 242 -8.81 16.80 -2.91
CA TYR A 242 -9.36 17.09 -1.59
C TYR A 242 -9.07 15.95 -0.58
N ILE A 243 -9.28 14.69 -0.98
CA ILE A 243 -9.01 13.51 -0.14
C ILE A 243 -7.52 13.36 0.20
N LYS A 244 -6.61 13.91 -0.62
CA LYS A 244 -5.17 13.93 -0.31
C LYS A 244 -4.79 14.92 0.78
N THR A 245 -5.63 15.93 1.05
CA THR A 245 -5.38 16.86 2.16
C THR A 245 -5.61 16.20 3.52
N PRO A 246 -4.93 16.63 4.60
CA PRO A 246 -5.15 16.07 5.94
C PRO A 246 -6.62 16.15 6.38
N ARG A 247 -7.29 17.27 6.08
CA ARG A 247 -8.72 17.45 6.40
C ARG A 247 -9.61 16.52 5.57
N GLY A 248 -9.38 16.41 4.27
CA GLY A 248 -10.15 15.54 3.38
C GLY A 248 -10.01 14.07 3.74
N ARG A 249 -8.80 13.64 4.13
CA ARG A 249 -8.54 12.28 4.63
C ARG A 249 -9.35 11.99 5.88
N TYR A 250 -9.34 12.91 6.86
CA TYR A 250 -10.12 12.78 8.09
C TYR A 250 -11.62 12.62 7.82
N TYR A 251 -12.21 13.51 7.00
CA TYR A 251 -13.65 13.44 6.69
C TYR A 251 -14.01 12.19 5.89
N LYS A 252 -13.19 11.78 4.92
CA LYS A 252 -13.36 10.54 4.18
C LYS A 252 -13.40 9.34 5.14
N ASP A 253 -12.42 9.23 6.03
CA ASP A 253 -12.29 8.12 6.97
C ASP A 253 -13.40 8.12 8.01
N LEU A 254 -13.83 9.30 8.46
CA LEU A 254 -14.97 9.46 9.35
C LEU A 254 -16.31 9.03 8.69
N ILE A 255 -16.50 9.39 7.41
CA ILE A 255 -17.69 8.98 6.65
C ILE A 255 -17.69 7.46 6.47
N LEU A 256 -16.54 6.85 6.14
CA LEU A 256 -16.42 5.39 6.01
C LEU A 256 -16.84 4.65 7.27
N LEU A 257 -16.47 5.16 8.46
CA LEU A 257 -16.90 4.59 9.75
C LEU A 257 -18.41 4.72 10.01
N LYS A 258 -19.09 5.68 9.37
CA LYS A 258 -20.53 5.91 9.55
C LYS A 258 -21.42 5.13 8.57
N ILE A 259 -20.86 4.56 7.52
CA ILE A 259 -21.64 3.77 6.54
C ILE A 259 -22.13 2.48 7.21
N PRO A 260 -23.45 2.19 7.21
CA PRO A 260 -24.03 1.12 8.04
C PRO A 260 -23.48 -0.28 7.76
N VAL A 261 -23.01 -0.57 6.55
CA VAL A 261 -22.49 -1.89 6.18
C VAL A 261 -20.96 -1.94 6.26
N LEU A 262 -20.30 -0.87 5.83
CA LEU A 262 -18.82 -0.79 5.76
C LEU A 262 -18.20 -0.33 7.09
N GLY A 263 -18.88 0.54 7.83
CA GLY A 263 -18.38 1.12 9.08
C GLY A 263 -17.90 0.08 10.09
N PRO A 264 -18.74 -0.92 10.43
CA PRO A 264 -18.34 -2.00 11.35
C PRO A 264 -17.09 -2.78 10.90
N VAL A 265 -16.92 -3.00 9.59
CA VAL A 265 -15.72 -3.68 9.05
C VAL A 265 -14.47 -2.85 9.28
N PHE A 266 -14.52 -1.55 8.99
CA PHE A 266 -13.38 -0.64 9.20
C PHE A 266 -13.05 -0.42 10.67
N GLU A 267 -14.07 -0.31 11.53
CA GLU A 267 -13.89 -0.14 12.98
C GLU A 267 -13.27 -1.41 13.59
N LYS A 268 -13.84 -2.58 13.34
CA LYS A 268 -13.33 -3.86 13.81
C LYS A 268 -11.93 -4.15 13.27
N GLY A 269 -11.69 -3.88 11.98
CA GLY A 269 -10.37 -4.01 11.37
C GLY A 269 -9.32 -3.06 11.97
N ALA A 270 -9.72 -1.86 12.40
CA ALA A 270 -8.84 -0.97 13.11
C ALA A 270 -8.52 -1.48 14.52
N MET A 271 -9.49 -2.07 15.24
CA MET A 271 -9.28 -2.66 16.56
C MET A 271 -8.42 -3.92 16.49
N ALA A 272 -8.63 -4.80 15.51
CA ALA A 272 -7.77 -5.94 15.24
C ALA A 272 -6.32 -5.50 15.02
N ARG A 273 -6.12 -4.52 14.13
CA ARG A 273 -4.79 -3.98 13.83
C ARG A 273 -4.15 -3.30 15.05
N PHE A 274 -4.90 -2.48 15.78
CA PHE A 274 -4.45 -1.86 17.03
C PHE A 274 -3.90 -2.91 17.98
N SER A 275 -4.71 -3.91 18.28
CA SER A 275 -4.39 -4.95 19.27
C SER A 275 -3.21 -5.82 18.83
N ALA A 276 -3.17 -6.23 17.55
CA ALA A 276 -2.07 -7.02 16.99
C ALA A 276 -0.74 -6.26 17.04
N ILE A 277 -0.71 -5.03 16.54
CA ILE A 277 0.52 -4.22 16.52
C ILE A 277 0.98 -3.91 17.94
N PHE A 278 0.05 -3.54 18.82
CA PHE A 278 0.38 -3.23 20.21
C PHE A 278 0.97 -4.44 20.93
N ALA A 279 0.31 -5.60 20.86
CA ALA A 279 0.79 -6.85 21.45
C ALA A 279 2.20 -7.22 20.97
N ILE A 280 2.42 -7.14 19.65
CA ILE A 280 3.70 -7.48 19.03
C ILE A 280 4.82 -6.53 19.47
N LEU A 281 4.58 -5.22 19.47
CA LEU A 281 5.59 -4.24 19.86
C LEU A 281 5.92 -4.34 21.34
N GLN A 282 4.91 -4.55 22.22
CA GLN A 282 5.14 -4.75 23.65
C GLN A 282 5.95 -6.00 23.95
N SER A 283 5.58 -7.15 23.36
CA SER A 283 6.36 -8.40 23.52
C SER A 283 7.76 -8.34 22.90
N SER A 284 8.02 -7.37 22.03
CA SER A 284 9.34 -7.06 21.47
C SER A 284 10.12 -6.03 22.29
N GLY A 285 9.57 -5.56 23.44
CA GLY A 285 10.23 -4.61 24.34
C GLY A 285 10.19 -3.14 23.89
N VAL A 286 9.34 -2.81 22.92
CA VAL A 286 9.13 -1.41 22.50
C VAL A 286 8.31 -0.70 23.56
N SER A 287 8.71 0.53 23.94
CA SER A 287 7.97 1.29 24.96
C SER A 287 6.54 1.62 24.50
N VAL A 288 5.59 1.67 25.43
CA VAL A 288 4.17 2.00 25.17
C VAL A 288 4.01 3.30 24.41
N LEU A 289 4.77 4.33 24.76
CA LEU A 289 4.73 5.63 24.06
C LEU A 289 5.11 5.51 22.59
N ASN A 290 6.22 4.83 22.30
CA ASN A 290 6.64 4.60 20.91
C ASN A 290 5.64 3.73 20.15
N THR A 291 5.04 2.75 20.83
CA THR A 291 4.00 1.90 20.25
C THR A 291 2.78 2.72 19.82
N LEU A 292 2.29 3.65 20.66
CA LEU A 292 1.15 4.52 20.34
C LEU A 292 1.46 5.50 19.21
N ASP A 293 2.66 6.08 19.18
CA ASP A 293 3.09 6.96 18.09
C ASP A 293 3.12 6.19 16.75
N MET A 294 3.64 4.95 16.72
CA MET A 294 3.63 4.08 15.53
C MET A 294 2.23 3.66 15.10
N LEU A 295 1.33 3.41 16.06
CA LEU A 295 -0.05 3.08 15.79
C LEU A 295 -0.81 4.23 15.13
N ALA A 296 -0.53 5.48 15.53
CA ALA A 296 -1.12 6.65 14.88
C ALA A 296 -0.84 6.69 13.37
N ASP A 297 0.37 6.29 12.96
CA ASP A 297 0.77 6.26 11.55
C ASP A 297 0.25 5.03 10.79
N THR A 298 0.02 3.91 11.48
CA THR A 298 -0.22 2.61 10.85
C THR A 298 -1.64 2.09 10.95
N ILE A 299 -2.51 2.66 11.80
CA ILE A 299 -3.88 2.21 12.03
C ILE A 299 -4.76 2.24 10.76
N GLY A 300 -4.39 3.04 9.76
CA GLY A 300 -5.04 3.07 8.46
C GLY A 300 -6.32 3.90 8.38
N ASN A 301 -6.77 4.50 9.48
CA ASN A 301 -7.91 5.41 9.55
C ASN A 301 -7.52 6.68 10.32
N SER A 302 -7.55 7.82 9.64
CA SER A 302 -7.09 9.09 10.21
C SER A 302 -8.01 9.65 11.30
N ALA A 303 -9.28 9.23 11.37
CA ALA A 303 -10.17 9.62 12.44
C ALA A 303 -9.83 8.88 13.75
N ILE A 304 -9.46 7.60 13.66
CA ILE A 304 -8.99 6.81 14.81
C ILE A 304 -7.56 7.21 15.17
N ALA A 305 -6.68 7.44 14.17
CA ALA A 305 -5.30 7.89 14.38
C ALA A 305 -5.21 9.15 15.27
N ARG A 306 -6.15 10.06 15.08
CA ARG A 306 -6.20 11.30 15.87
C ARG A 306 -6.47 11.08 17.36
N GLU A 307 -7.14 10.00 17.74
CA GLU A 307 -7.37 9.66 19.14
C GLU A 307 -6.04 9.30 19.83
N PHE A 308 -5.09 8.69 19.10
CA PHE A 308 -3.79 8.33 19.66
C PHE A 308 -2.97 9.55 20.09
N GLU A 309 -3.09 10.71 19.42
CA GLU A 309 -2.40 11.95 19.83
C GLU A 309 -2.81 12.33 21.26
N ASN A 310 -4.11 12.27 21.55
CA ASN A 310 -4.65 12.59 22.87
C ASN A 310 -4.28 11.52 23.92
N ILE A 311 -4.33 10.23 23.54
CA ILE A 311 -3.96 9.11 24.41
C ILE A 311 -2.48 9.22 24.79
N THR A 312 -1.60 9.45 23.82
CA THR A 312 -0.15 9.61 24.04
C THR A 312 0.15 10.80 24.95
N GLN A 313 -0.54 11.93 24.78
CA GLN A 313 -0.37 13.09 25.64
C GLN A 313 -0.74 12.78 27.08
N GLN A 314 -1.89 12.16 27.34
CA GLN A 314 -2.33 11.79 28.69
C GLN A 314 -1.42 10.73 29.32
N LEU A 315 -0.88 9.81 28.52
CA LEU A 315 0.10 8.83 29.01
C LEU A 315 1.41 9.50 29.45
N ARG A 316 1.89 10.51 28.72
CA ARG A 316 3.05 11.33 29.13
C ARG A 316 2.81 12.10 30.45
N GLU A 317 1.55 12.41 30.75
CA GLU A 317 1.12 13.00 32.04
C GLU A 317 1.02 11.94 33.17
N GLY A 318 1.29 10.67 32.90
CA GLY A 318 1.28 9.59 33.91
C GLY A 318 -0.10 9.00 34.20
N ARG A 319 -1.11 9.20 33.33
CA ARG A 319 -2.49 8.72 33.57
C ARG A 319 -2.75 7.25 33.22
N GLY A 320 -1.71 6.51 32.87
CA GLY A 320 -1.88 5.14 32.35
C GLY A 320 -2.48 5.12 30.94
N ILE A 321 -2.77 3.91 30.42
CA ILE A 321 -3.29 3.70 29.07
C ILE A 321 -4.81 3.58 29.06
N SER A 322 -5.35 2.82 30.01
CA SER A 322 -6.77 2.43 30.09
C SER A 322 -7.70 3.64 30.29
N GLY A 323 -7.29 4.63 31.11
CA GLY A 323 -8.05 5.82 31.35
C GLY A 323 -8.32 6.67 30.09
N PRO A 324 -7.30 7.08 29.35
CA PRO A 324 -7.43 7.78 28.07
C PRO A 324 -8.22 7.01 27.03
N LEU A 325 -8.01 5.68 26.90
CA LEU A 325 -8.74 4.82 25.98
C LEU A 325 -10.25 4.79 26.28
N LYS A 326 -10.64 4.83 27.57
CA LYS A 326 -12.05 4.88 27.97
C LYS A 326 -12.76 6.15 27.51
N SER A 327 -12.05 7.26 27.38
CA SER A 327 -12.57 8.53 26.91
C SER A 327 -12.53 8.69 25.39
N ALA A 328 -11.80 7.80 24.69
CA ALA A 328 -11.69 7.79 23.25
C ALA A 328 -12.96 7.23 22.58
N LYS A 329 -13.33 7.83 21.44
CA LYS A 329 -14.65 7.60 20.82
C LYS A 329 -14.78 6.25 20.11
N PHE A 330 -13.68 5.72 19.58
CA PHE A 330 -13.69 4.58 18.68
C PHE A 330 -13.18 3.28 19.33
N PHE A 331 -12.95 3.28 20.64
CA PHE A 331 -12.47 2.11 21.37
C PHE A 331 -13.63 1.40 22.09
N PRO A 332 -14.01 0.17 21.66
CA PRO A 332 -15.07 -0.59 22.30
C PRO A 332 -14.72 -0.96 23.76
N PRO A 333 -15.73 -1.14 24.63
CA PRO A 333 -15.51 -1.47 26.05
C PRO A 333 -14.63 -2.71 26.28
N MET A 334 -14.71 -3.70 25.40
CA MET A 334 -13.87 -4.88 25.47
C MET A 334 -12.38 -4.56 25.38
N VAL A 335 -12.00 -3.72 24.39
CA VAL A 335 -10.60 -3.29 24.22
C VAL A 335 -10.12 -2.56 25.47
N VAL A 336 -10.91 -1.59 25.94
CA VAL A 336 -10.59 -0.78 27.13
C VAL A 336 -10.42 -1.66 28.37
N ASN A 337 -11.33 -2.62 28.59
CA ASN A 337 -11.25 -3.51 29.75
C ASN A 337 -10.03 -4.45 29.70
N MET A 338 -9.72 -5.00 28.50
CA MET A 338 -8.55 -5.87 28.36
C MET A 338 -7.24 -5.11 28.52
N VAL A 339 -7.19 -3.85 28.06
CA VAL A 339 -6.04 -2.98 28.32
C VAL A 339 -5.93 -2.67 29.81
N ALA A 340 -7.03 -2.40 30.52
CA ALA A 340 -7.01 -2.15 31.96
C ALA A 340 -6.48 -3.37 32.74
N ILE A 341 -6.99 -4.57 32.44
CA ILE A 341 -6.52 -5.82 33.06
C ILE A 341 -5.04 -6.05 32.75
N GLY A 342 -4.63 -5.85 31.50
CA GLY A 342 -3.24 -6.02 31.08
C GLY A 342 -2.29 -5.00 31.73
N GLU A 343 -2.76 -3.75 31.94
CA GLU A 343 -2.01 -2.71 32.62
C GLU A 343 -1.83 -3.02 34.12
N GLU A 344 -2.89 -3.50 34.78
CA GLU A 344 -2.84 -3.88 36.20
C GLU A 344 -2.00 -5.16 36.44
N SER A 345 -2.08 -6.13 35.54
CA SER A 345 -1.36 -7.40 35.66
C SER A 345 0.06 -7.39 35.09
N GLY A 346 0.43 -6.34 34.35
CA GLY A 346 1.70 -6.26 33.61
C GLY A 346 1.77 -7.14 32.35
N ASN A 347 0.64 -7.64 31.86
CA ASN A 347 0.54 -8.65 30.80
C ASN A 347 -0.26 -8.12 29.59
N LEU A 348 0.09 -6.88 29.17
CA LEU A 348 -0.61 -6.16 28.09
C LEU A 348 -0.55 -6.91 26.76
N ASP A 349 0.56 -7.53 26.44
CA ASP A 349 0.81 -8.25 25.20
C ASP A 349 -0.14 -9.45 25.05
N ASP A 350 -0.28 -10.28 26.09
CA ASP A 350 -1.20 -11.43 26.05
C ASP A 350 -2.67 -10.99 25.96
N MET A 351 -3.06 -9.98 26.75
CA MET A 351 -4.44 -9.47 26.72
C MET A 351 -4.78 -8.90 25.35
N LEU A 352 -3.90 -8.11 24.75
CA LEU A 352 -4.13 -7.54 23.44
C LEU A 352 -4.01 -8.57 22.30
N ASN A 353 -3.21 -9.60 22.46
CA ASN A 353 -3.19 -10.70 21.51
C ASN A 353 -4.56 -11.43 21.46
N GLN A 354 -5.19 -11.67 22.62
CA GLN A 354 -6.55 -12.23 22.65
C GLN A 354 -7.59 -11.31 22.01
N VAL A 355 -7.47 -10.00 22.25
CA VAL A 355 -8.33 -9.00 21.60
C VAL A 355 -8.14 -9.00 20.09
N SER A 356 -6.90 -9.13 19.61
CA SER A 356 -6.60 -9.21 18.19
C SER A 356 -7.31 -10.40 17.53
N VAL A 357 -7.16 -11.60 18.09
CA VAL A 357 -7.80 -12.81 17.56
C VAL A 357 -9.33 -12.66 17.53
N HIS A 358 -9.92 -12.13 18.60
CA HIS A 358 -11.37 -11.89 18.63
C HIS A 358 -11.83 -10.91 17.54
N TYR A 359 -11.13 -9.79 17.34
CA TYR A 359 -11.50 -8.84 16.31
C TYR A 359 -11.20 -9.31 14.90
N ASP A 360 -10.24 -10.22 14.71
CA ASP A 360 -10.00 -10.88 13.44
C ASP A 360 -11.21 -11.73 13.03
N ASP A 361 -11.75 -12.54 13.94
CA ASP A 361 -12.98 -13.32 13.74
C ASP A 361 -14.18 -12.39 13.46
N GLU A 362 -14.28 -11.29 14.19
CA GLU A 362 -15.34 -10.30 14.02
C GLU A 362 -15.26 -9.56 12.67
N VAL A 363 -14.07 -9.33 12.14
CA VAL A 363 -13.85 -8.78 10.79
C VAL A 363 -14.28 -9.79 9.75
N GLU A 364 -13.87 -11.05 9.86
CA GLU A 364 -14.25 -12.11 8.92
C GLU A 364 -15.79 -12.28 8.86
N TYR A 365 -16.45 -12.29 10.03
CA TYR A 365 -17.90 -12.32 10.12
C TYR A 365 -18.56 -11.08 9.50
N ALA A 366 -18.03 -9.88 9.76
CA ALA A 366 -18.59 -8.64 9.22
C ALA A 366 -18.44 -8.56 7.69
N VAL A 367 -17.33 -9.06 7.13
CA VAL A 367 -17.10 -9.14 5.67
C VAL A 367 -18.07 -10.15 5.04
N GLY A 368 -18.30 -11.30 5.67
CA GLY A 368 -19.29 -12.29 5.22
C GLY A 368 -20.70 -11.70 5.16
N ARG A 369 -21.13 -11.02 6.21
CA ARG A 369 -22.46 -10.35 6.25
C ARG A 369 -22.59 -9.20 5.25
N MET A 370 -21.50 -8.51 4.95
CA MET A 370 -21.48 -7.46 3.92
C MET A 370 -21.85 -8.03 2.55
N ALA A 371 -21.30 -9.19 2.19
CA ALA A 371 -21.62 -9.87 0.95
C ALA A 371 -23.11 -10.28 0.86
N GLU A 372 -23.68 -10.77 1.95
CA GLU A 372 -25.10 -11.13 2.05
C GLU A 372 -26.04 -9.92 1.99
N ALA A 373 -25.70 -8.83 2.70
CA ALA A 373 -26.53 -7.63 2.77
C ALA A 373 -26.62 -6.86 1.44
N LEU A 374 -25.65 -7.01 0.56
CA LEU A 374 -25.61 -6.38 -0.76
C LEU A 374 -26.22 -7.26 -1.87
N GLY A 375 -26.62 -8.51 -1.55
CA GLY A 375 -27.25 -9.45 -2.49
C GLY A 375 -28.67 -9.08 -2.94
N PRO A 376 -29.61 -8.72 -2.04
CA PRO A 376 -30.95 -8.29 -2.43
C PRO A 376 -30.99 -6.90 -3.02
#